data_a1bfdaf1f2680ce3e757f96fcff2c5de
#
_entry.id   a1bfdaf1f2680ce3e757f96fcff2c5de
#
_cell.length_a   1.000
_cell.length_b   1.000
_cell.length_c   1.000
_cell.angle_alpha   90.00
_cell.angle_beta   90.00
_cell.angle_gamma   90.00
#
_symmetry.space_group_name_H-M   'P 1'
#
loop_
_entity.id
_entity.type
_entity.pdbx_description
1 polymer ?
#
loop_
_entity_poly.entity_id
_entity_poly.type
_entity_poly.pdbx_seq_one_letter_code
_entity_poly.pdbx_strand_id
1 'polypeptide(L)'
;MSEPYERLVQSLKALPGLGYRSAEKIALHLLVEKPDRAKELIERISIAKETLGACRICGNLTDQEICGICASDERESERLCVVESVTDLFAMEKAGVFHGKYHILMGKLSPVKGVGPDQLNISYLSERIADGKIEEVILALSNDMEGEATCHYLKNEVFLNENLKVTRIGFGLPSGGGVTYADQNTLENALQSRKILDT
;
A
#
# COMPACT_ATOMS: atom_id res chain seq x y z
N MET A 1 -39.41 -0.75 -4.05
CA MET A 1 -38.58 -1.10 -5.24
C MET A 1 -38.42 -2.61 -5.30
N SER A 2 -37.99 -3.20 -6.42
CA SER A 2 -37.83 -4.67 -6.49
C SER A 2 -36.61 -5.11 -5.65
N GLU A 3 -36.75 -6.25 -4.96
CA GLU A 3 -35.69 -6.81 -4.10
C GLU A 3 -34.32 -6.96 -4.82
N PRO A 4 -34.23 -7.44 -6.08
CA PRO A 4 -32.95 -7.52 -6.80
C PRO A 4 -32.27 -6.16 -7.01
N TYR A 5 -33.04 -5.12 -7.28
CA TYR A 5 -32.50 -3.78 -7.44
C TYR A 5 -31.92 -3.24 -6.12
N GLU A 6 -32.64 -3.41 -5.02
CA GLU A 6 -32.18 -2.96 -3.69
C GLU A 6 -30.91 -3.71 -3.27
N ARG A 7 -30.81 -5.01 -3.51
CA ARG A 7 -29.60 -5.81 -3.25
C ARG A 7 -28.40 -5.31 -4.07
N LEU A 8 -28.58 -4.96 -5.34
CA LEU A 8 -27.50 -4.39 -6.16
C LEU A 8 -27.05 -3.04 -5.61
N VAL A 9 -27.97 -2.14 -5.27
CA VAL A 9 -27.65 -0.84 -4.69
C VAL A 9 -26.87 -1.01 -3.38
N GLN A 10 -27.25 -1.93 -2.51
CA GLN A 10 -26.53 -2.22 -1.26
C GLN A 10 -25.14 -2.79 -1.52
N SER A 11 -24.97 -3.68 -2.48
CA SER A 11 -23.66 -4.21 -2.86
C SER A 11 -22.73 -3.10 -3.40
N LEU A 12 -23.25 -2.22 -4.25
CA LEU A 12 -22.49 -1.06 -4.74
C LEU A 12 -22.14 -0.07 -3.64
N LYS A 13 -23.08 0.18 -2.70
CA LYS A 13 -22.83 1.06 -1.54
C LYS A 13 -21.75 0.52 -0.61
N ALA A 14 -21.56 -0.80 -0.55
CA ALA A 14 -20.50 -1.42 0.25
C ALA A 14 -19.09 -1.19 -0.33
N LEU A 15 -18.98 -0.71 -1.57
CA LEU A 15 -17.69 -0.38 -2.17
C LEU A 15 -17.13 0.93 -1.58
N PRO A 16 -15.80 1.02 -1.36
CA PRO A 16 -15.16 2.21 -0.83
C PRO A 16 -15.45 3.45 -1.66
N GLY A 17 -15.78 4.56 -1.00
CA GLY A 17 -16.03 5.85 -1.67
C GLY A 17 -17.41 6.00 -2.32
N LEU A 18 -18.27 4.97 -2.29
CA LEU A 18 -19.62 5.06 -2.85
C LEU A 18 -20.68 5.29 -1.76
N GLY A 19 -21.34 6.44 -1.83
CA GLY A 19 -22.54 6.70 -1.06
C GLY A 19 -23.79 6.16 -1.75
N TYR A 20 -24.93 6.14 -1.02
CA TYR A 20 -26.20 5.62 -1.52
C TYR A 20 -26.62 6.21 -2.88
N ARG A 21 -26.54 7.57 -3.02
CA ARG A 21 -26.93 8.25 -4.28
C ARG A 21 -26.07 7.83 -5.48
N SER A 22 -24.76 7.65 -5.26
CA SER A 22 -23.85 7.18 -6.31
C SER A 22 -24.12 5.73 -6.68
N ALA A 23 -24.34 4.87 -5.69
CA ALA A 23 -24.70 3.47 -5.88
C ALA A 23 -26.00 3.31 -6.69
N GLU A 24 -27.05 4.09 -6.34
CA GLU A 24 -28.31 4.09 -7.05
C GLU A 24 -28.14 4.56 -8.51
N LYS A 25 -27.40 5.64 -8.73
CA LYS A 25 -27.11 6.15 -10.08
C LYS A 25 -26.34 5.12 -10.92
N ILE A 26 -25.34 4.46 -10.35
CA ILE A 26 -24.60 3.39 -11.03
C ILE A 26 -25.50 2.21 -11.36
N ALA A 27 -26.35 1.77 -10.43
CA ALA A 27 -27.30 0.67 -10.66
C ALA A 27 -28.24 0.99 -11.83
N LEU A 28 -28.84 2.18 -11.86
CA LEU A 28 -29.71 2.60 -12.96
C LEU A 28 -28.95 2.71 -14.28
N HIS A 29 -27.73 3.25 -14.26
CA HIS A 29 -26.90 3.32 -15.47
C HIS A 29 -26.61 1.94 -16.06
N LEU A 30 -26.25 0.97 -15.22
CA LEU A 30 -25.92 -0.39 -15.65
C LEU A 30 -27.15 -1.22 -16.07
N LEU A 31 -28.31 -0.99 -15.43
CA LEU A 31 -29.48 -1.81 -15.70
C LEU A 31 -30.39 -1.24 -16.80
N VAL A 32 -30.44 0.09 -16.94
CA VAL A 32 -31.41 0.79 -17.80
C VAL A 32 -30.73 1.52 -18.95
N GLU A 33 -29.73 2.37 -18.66
CA GLU A 33 -29.11 3.22 -19.68
C GLU A 33 -28.13 2.48 -20.55
N LYS A 34 -27.31 1.62 -19.99
CA LYS A 34 -26.20 0.90 -20.65
C LYS A 34 -26.09 -0.56 -20.19
N PRO A 35 -27.11 -1.43 -20.48
CA PRO A 35 -27.09 -2.81 -20.01
C PRO A 35 -25.91 -3.65 -20.53
N ASP A 36 -25.37 -3.32 -21.71
CA ASP A 36 -24.20 -4.03 -22.25
C ASP A 36 -22.93 -3.76 -21.44
N ARG A 37 -22.81 -2.56 -20.84
CA ARG A 37 -21.69 -2.26 -19.92
C ARG A 37 -21.75 -3.10 -18.64
N ALA A 38 -22.93 -3.49 -18.19
CA ALA A 38 -23.06 -4.37 -17.04
C ALA A 38 -22.43 -5.75 -17.34
N LYS A 39 -22.72 -6.32 -18.52
CA LYS A 39 -22.13 -7.60 -18.95
C LYS A 39 -20.61 -7.51 -19.07
N GLU A 40 -20.13 -6.48 -19.75
CA GLU A 40 -18.70 -6.23 -19.90
C GLU A 40 -17.98 -6.08 -18.55
N LEU A 41 -18.57 -5.34 -17.60
CA LEU A 41 -17.98 -5.14 -16.27
C LEU A 41 -17.91 -6.46 -15.49
N ILE A 42 -18.98 -7.26 -15.52
CA ILE A 42 -19.01 -8.58 -14.87
C ILE A 42 -17.91 -9.48 -15.44
N GLU A 43 -17.80 -9.55 -16.77
CA GLU A 43 -16.79 -10.35 -17.45
C GLU A 43 -15.36 -9.89 -17.08
N ARG A 44 -15.08 -8.58 -17.13
CA ARG A 44 -13.77 -8.03 -16.77
C ARG A 44 -13.42 -8.30 -15.30
N ILE A 45 -14.37 -8.17 -14.38
CA ILE A 45 -14.14 -8.48 -12.97
C ILE A 45 -13.87 -9.98 -12.79
N SER A 46 -14.60 -10.84 -13.48
CA SER A 46 -14.42 -12.30 -13.40
C SER A 46 -13.01 -12.69 -13.91
N ILE A 47 -12.63 -12.21 -15.09
CA ILE A 47 -11.30 -12.46 -15.66
C ILE A 47 -10.20 -11.94 -14.70
N ALA A 48 -10.32 -10.71 -14.22
CA ALA A 48 -9.33 -10.14 -13.32
C ALA A 48 -9.19 -10.95 -12.03
N LYS A 49 -10.30 -11.44 -11.46
CA LYS A 49 -10.30 -12.28 -10.27
C LYS A 49 -9.63 -13.64 -10.49
N GLU A 50 -9.78 -14.21 -11.69
CA GLU A 50 -9.20 -15.51 -12.04
C GLU A 50 -7.72 -15.43 -12.42
N THR A 51 -7.29 -14.30 -13.00
CA THR A 51 -5.95 -14.14 -13.56
C THR A 51 -4.98 -13.41 -12.64
N LEU A 52 -5.48 -12.48 -11.80
CA LEU A 52 -4.62 -11.69 -10.92
C LEU A 52 -4.43 -12.36 -9.56
N GLY A 53 -3.18 -12.38 -9.11
CA GLY A 53 -2.77 -12.89 -7.80
C GLY A 53 -1.71 -12.02 -7.15
N ALA A 54 -1.21 -12.45 -6.00
CA ALA A 54 -0.11 -11.80 -5.32
C ALA A 54 1.23 -12.32 -5.83
N CYS A 55 2.15 -11.42 -6.16
CA CYS A 55 3.53 -11.77 -6.46
C CYS A 55 4.15 -12.55 -5.30
N ARG A 56 4.72 -13.72 -5.58
CA ARG A 56 5.35 -14.61 -4.58
C ARG A 56 6.48 -13.93 -3.79
N ILE A 57 7.16 -12.93 -4.39
CA ILE A 57 8.32 -12.28 -3.75
C ILE A 57 7.88 -11.08 -2.90
N CYS A 58 7.00 -10.21 -3.41
CA CYS A 58 6.73 -8.91 -2.78
C CYS A 58 5.29 -8.68 -2.37
N GLY A 59 4.34 -9.54 -2.76
CA GLY A 59 2.92 -9.38 -2.50
C GLY A 59 2.19 -8.42 -3.46
N ASN A 60 2.86 -7.87 -4.50
CA ASN A 60 2.22 -6.99 -5.48
C ASN A 60 1.19 -7.73 -6.33
N LEU A 61 0.18 -7.03 -6.79
CA LEU A 61 -0.82 -7.57 -7.71
C LEU A 61 -0.18 -7.84 -9.08
N THR A 62 -0.35 -9.05 -9.62
CA THR A 62 0.25 -9.47 -10.89
C THR A 62 -0.56 -10.61 -11.52
N ASP A 63 -0.45 -10.76 -12.84
CA ASP A 63 -0.95 -11.90 -13.62
C ASP A 63 0.09 -13.02 -13.79
N GLN A 64 1.28 -12.86 -13.19
CA GLN A 64 2.38 -13.81 -13.24
C GLN A 64 2.79 -14.23 -11.81
N GLU A 65 3.56 -15.31 -11.70
CA GLU A 65 4.10 -15.76 -10.41
C GLU A 65 4.97 -14.68 -9.74
N ILE A 66 5.75 -13.94 -10.55
CA ILE A 66 6.65 -12.87 -10.13
C ILE A 66 6.29 -11.61 -10.92
N CYS A 67 6.00 -10.50 -10.22
CA CYS A 67 5.65 -9.24 -10.87
C CYS A 67 6.84 -8.62 -11.61
N GLY A 68 6.55 -7.76 -12.61
CA GLY A 68 7.57 -7.10 -13.42
C GLY A 68 8.60 -6.31 -12.61
N ILE A 69 8.22 -5.74 -11.46
CA ILE A 69 9.17 -5.03 -10.56
C ILE A 69 10.18 -6.01 -9.96
N CYS A 70 9.74 -7.17 -9.48
CA CYS A 70 10.63 -8.17 -8.91
C CYS A 70 11.50 -8.88 -9.96
N ALA A 71 10.98 -9.07 -11.18
CA ALA A 71 11.68 -9.72 -12.27
C ALA A 71 12.69 -8.81 -12.99
N SER A 72 12.58 -7.48 -12.84
CA SER A 72 13.45 -6.54 -13.55
C SER A 72 14.87 -6.54 -13.00
N ASP A 73 15.86 -6.75 -13.89
CA ASP A 73 17.28 -6.64 -13.56
C ASP A 73 17.79 -5.19 -13.55
N GLU A 74 16.98 -4.25 -14.04
CA GLU A 74 17.29 -2.81 -14.03
C GLU A 74 17.06 -2.17 -12.66
N ARG A 75 16.42 -2.88 -11.74
CA ARG A 75 16.12 -2.41 -10.38
C ARG A 75 17.24 -2.74 -9.40
N GLU A 76 17.58 -1.76 -8.56
CA GLU A 76 18.53 -1.91 -7.46
C GLU A 76 18.05 -3.02 -6.50
N SER A 77 18.76 -4.15 -6.47
CA SER A 77 18.38 -5.32 -5.66
C SER A 77 18.74 -5.15 -4.19
N GLU A 78 19.70 -4.28 -3.90
CA GLU A 78 20.25 -4.00 -2.57
C GLU A 78 19.33 -3.11 -1.73
N ARG A 79 18.38 -2.40 -2.38
CA ARG A 79 17.46 -1.47 -1.73
C ARG A 79 16.03 -1.97 -1.76
N LEU A 80 15.45 -2.10 -0.57
CA LEU A 80 14.09 -2.60 -0.39
C LEU A 80 13.20 -1.55 0.26
N CYS A 81 12.13 -1.14 -0.40
CA CYS A 81 11.10 -0.30 0.17
C CYS A 81 9.94 -1.16 0.69
N VAL A 82 9.65 -1.06 1.98
CA VAL A 82 8.55 -1.76 2.64
C VAL A 82 7.36 -0.81 2.74
N VAL A 83 6.23 -1.22 2.17
CA VAL A 83 4.97 -0.47 2.12
C VAL A 83 3.82 -1.25 2.76
N GLU A 84 2.74 -0.58 3.14
CA GLU A 84 1.58 -1.21 3.79
C GLU A 84 0.70 -1.97 2.81
N SER A 85 0.49 -1.41 1.62
CA SER A 85 -0.48 -1.91 0.65
C SER A 85 0.02 -1.82 -0.80
N VAL A 86 -0.69 -2.50 -1.70
CA VAL A 86 -0.48 -2.39 -3.16
C VAL A 86 -0.71 -0.95 -3.64
N THR A 87 -1.62 -0.22 -3.01
CA THR A 87 -1.92 1.17 -3.35
C THR A 87 -0.73 2.09 -3.11
N ASP A 88 0.01 1.86 -2.00
CA ASP A 88 1.20 2.64 -1.67
C ASP A 88 2.32 2.37 -2.67
N LEU A 89 2.52 1.10 -3.05
CA LEU A 89 3.47 0.72 -4.10
C LEU A 89 3.12 1.45 -5.41
N PHE A 90 1.85 1.42 -5.83
CA PHE A 90 1.42 2.10 -7.04
C PHE A 90 1.64 3.61 -6.98
N ALA A 91 1.45 4.24 -5.83
CA ALA A 91 1.72 5.66 -5.63
C ALA A 91 3.22 5.98 -5.79
N MET A 92 4.09 5.15 -5.20
CA MET A 92 5.55 5.28 -5.32
C MET A 92 6.02 5.08 -6.76
N GLU A 93 5.53 4.07 -7.46
CA GLU A 93 5.85 3.80 -8.87
C GLU A 93 5.36 4.93 -9.78
N LYS A 94 4.15 5.44 -9.56
CA LYS A 94 3.62 6.58 -10.32
C LYS A 94 4.46 7.85 -10.12
N ALA A 95 5.03 8.04 -8.95
CA ALA A 95 5.93 9.17 -8.67
C ALA A 95 7.31 9.01 -9.34
N GLY A 96 7.75 7.79 -9.65
CA GLY A 96 9.01 7.51 -10.34
C GLY A 96 10.26 7.89 -9.55
N VAL A 97 10.18 7.94 -8.22
CA VAL A 97 11.27 8.46 -7.35
C VAL A 97 12.10 7.37 -6.69
N PHE A 98 11.71 6.10 -6.86
CA PHE A 98 12.41 4.95 -6.25
C PHE A 98 12.66 3.87 -7.30
N HIS A 99 13.90 3.42 -7.38
CA HIS A 99 14.36 2.45 -8.39
C HIS A 99 14.75 1.08 -7.79
N GLY A 100 14.55 0.88 -6.49
CA GLY A 100 14.76 -0.40 -5.81
C GLY A 100 13.59 -1.37 -5.94
N LYS A 101 13.60 -2.41 -5.14
CA LYS A 101 12.54 -3.42 -5.02
C LYS A 101 11.58 -3.05 -3.90
N TYR A 102 10.39 -3.65 -3.92
CA TYR A 102 9.36 -3.42 -2.88
C TYR A 102 9.04 -4.69 -2.10
N HIS A 103 8.49 -4.50 -0.92
CA HIS A 103 7.80 -5.53 -0.15
C HIS A 103 6.52 -4.95 0.45
N ILE A 104 5.40 -5.64 0.27
CA ILE A 104 4.09 -5.21 0.73
C ILE A 104 3.72 -6.03 1.97
N LEU A 105 3.49 -5.36 3.09
CA LEU A 105 3.10 -5.99 4.36
C LEU A 105 1.67 -6.52 4.36
N MET A 106 0.81 -6.00 3.47
CA MET A 106 -0.64 -6.25 3.41
C MET A 106 -1.39 -5.73 4.64
N GLY A 107 -0.88 -4.68 5.28
CA GLY A 107 -1.48 -4.01 6.44
C GLY A 107 -0.45 -3.49 7.43
N LYS A 108 -0.94 -3.23 8.64
CA LYS A 108 -0.16 -2.78 9.82
C LYS A 108 -0.54 -3.61 11.04
N LEU A 109 0.36 -3.70 12.01
CA LEU A 109 0.04 -4.23 13.34
C LEU A 109 -1.04 -3.37 13.98
N SER A 110 -2.10 -3.98 14.44
CA SER A 110 -3.21 -3.31 15.10
C SER A 110 -3.78 -4.20 16.21
N PRO A 111 -3.28 -4.11 17.44
CA PRO A 111 -3.81 -4.88 18.55
C PRO A 111 -5.31 -4.64 18.79
N VAL A 112 -5.78 -3.42 18.53
CA VAL A 112 -7.20 -3.04 18.68
C VAL A 112 -8.08 -3.79 17.67
N LYS A 113 -7.58 -4.02 16.44
CA LYS A 113 -8.28 -4.77 15.38
C LYS A 113 -7.93 -6.27 15.40
N GLY A 114 -7.08 -6.71 16.33
CA GLY A 114 -6.60 -8.08 16.41
C GLY A 114 -5.63 -8.46 15.29
N VAL A 115 -4.98 -7.49 14.63
CA VAL A 115 -4.01 -7.76 13.56
C VAL A 115 -2.63 -7.95 14.17
N GLY A 116 -2.15 -9.19 14.17
CA GLY A 116 -0.81 -9.59 14.61
C GLY A 116 0.18 -9.79 13.45
N PRO A 117 1.44 -10.12 13.77
CA PRO A 117 2.49 -10.36 12.76
C PRO A 117 2.16 -11.47 11.77
N ASP A 118 1.47 -12.51 12.21
CA ASP A 118 1.11 -13.69 11.40
C ASP A 118 0.07 -13.38 10.32
N GLN A 119 -0.62 -12.25 10.42
CA GLN A 119 -1.61 -11.79 9.45
C GLN A 119 -1.00 -10.85 8.41
N LEU A 120 0.29 -10.53 8.54
CA LEU A 120 1.04 -9.68 7.63
C LEU A 120 2.12 -10.48 6.90
N ASN A 121 2.61 -9.99 5.77
CA ASN A 121 3.68 -10.63 5.01
C ASN A 121 5.06 -10.48 5.66
N ILE A 122 5.17 -10.59 6.98
CA ILE A 122 6.42 -10.39 7.72
C ILE A 122 7.36 -11.58 7.58
N SER A 123 6.84 -12.81 7.56
CA SER A 123 7.68 -14.02 7.38
C SER A 123 8.44 -14.00 6.06
N TYR A 124 7.76 -13.65 4.95
CA TYR A 124 8.41 -13.50 3.64
C TYR A 124 9.42 -12.36 3.61
N LEU A 125 9.19 -11.28 4.37
CA LEU A 125 10.16 -10.18 4.53
C LEU A 125 11.42 -10.66 5.24
N SER A 126 11.27 -11.41 6.34
CA SER A 126 12.38 -12.00 7.09
C SER A 126 13.23 -12.91 6.22
N GLU A 127 12.61 -13.85 5.49
CA GLU A 127 13.30 -14.76 4.57
C GLU A 127 14.09 -13.99 3.51
N ARG A 128 13.49 -12.94 2.95
CA ARG A 128 14.11 -12.13 1.91
C ARG A 128 15.32 -11.36 2.39
N ILE A 129 15.31 -10.89 3.64
CA ILE A 129 16.42 -10.16 4.25
C ILE A 129 17.55 -11.14 4.67
N ALA A 130 17.20 -12.33 5.10
CA ALA A 130 18.17 -13.35 5.51
C ALA A 130 19.11 -13.80 4.35
N ASP A 131 18.73 -13.60 3.08
CA ASP A 131 19.56 -13.83 1.90
C ASP A 131 20.82 -12.92 1.83
N GLY A 132 20.85 -11.85 2.63
CA GLY A 132 22.01 -10.96 2.81
C GLY A 132 22.34 -10.06 1.62
N LYS A 133 21.50 -10.03 0.58
CA LYS A 133 21.68 -9.17 -0.60
C LYS A 133 21.13 -7.77 -0.42
N ILE A 134 20.25 -7.58 0.57
CA ILE A 134 19.63 -6.28 0.85
C ILE A 134 20.52 -5.52 1.83
N GLU A 135 20.99 -4.37 1.41
CA GLU A 135 21.85 -3.48 2.20
C GLU A 135 21.04 -2.38 2.91
N GLU A 136 19.93 -1.93 2.29
CA GLU A 136 19.06 -0.91 2.85
C GLU A 136 17.58 -1.32 2.78
N VAL A 137 16.90 -1.23 3.94
CA VAL A 137 15.44 -1.29 4.03
C VAL A 137 14.91 0.10 4.34
N ILE A 138 13.99 0.57 3.50
CA ILE A 138 13.30 1.85 3.66
C ILE A 138 11.87 1.57 4.09
N LEU A 139 11.49 1.97 5.30
CA LEU A 139 10.13 1.83 5.80
C LEU A 139 9.28 3.00 5.31
N ALA A 140 8.38 2.73 4.38
CA ALA A 140 7.42 3.69 3.83
C ALA A 140 6.01 3.40 4.39
N LEU A 141 5.91 3.36 5.73
CA LEU A 141 4.67 3.13 6.48
C LEU A 141 4.09 4.46 6.96
N SER A 142 2.79 4.50 7.19
CA SER A 142 2.09 5.70 7.65
C SER A 142 2.64 6.23 8.99
N ASN A 143 2.48 7.54 9.19
CA ASN A 143 2.89 8.22 10.42
C ASN A 143 1.73 8.28 11.42
N ASP A 144 1.18 7.10 11.74
CA ASP A 144 0.18 6.91 12.75
C ASP A 144 0.64 5.89 13.80
N MET A 145 -0.12 5.72 14.87
CA MET A 145 0.24 4.84 15.98
C MET A 145 0.47 3.38 15.54
N GLU A 146 -0.34 2.87 14.59
CA GLU A 146 -0.22 1.51 14.05
C GLU A 146 1.04 1.38 13.18
N GLY A 147 1.35 2.39 12.35
CA GLY A 147 2.57 2.46 11.54
C GLY A 147 3.84 2.54 12.39
N GLU A 148 3.84 3.37 13.44
CA GLU A 148 4.95 3.44 14.41
C GLU A 148 5.18 2.10 15.10
N ALA A 149 4.13 1.48 15.62
CA ALA A 149 4.22 0.16 16.26
C ALA A 149 4.76 -0.89 15.29
N THR A 150 4.33 -0.84 14.01
CA THR A 150 4.81 -1.76 12.98
C THR A 150 6.29 -1.53 12.66
N CYS A 151 6.72 -0.28 12.51
CA CYS A 151 8.15 0.07 12.32
C CYS A 151 9.01 -0.43 13.48
N HIS A 152 8.54 -0.23 14.71
CA HIS A 152 9.24 -0.65 15.92
C HIS A 152 9.38 -2.18 15.98
N TYR A 153 8.30 -2.89 15.68
CA TYR A 153 8.30 -4.35 15.62
C TYR A 153 9.29 -4.86 14.56
N LEU A 154 9.21 -4.36 13.34
CA LEU A 154 10.09 -4.78 12.26
C LEU A 154 11.56 -4.56 12.61
N LYS A 155 11.89 -3.40 13.20
CA LYS A 155 13.25 -3.07 13.59
C LYS A 155 13.80 -4.02 14.67
N ASN A 156 12.99 -4.37 15.66
CA ASN A 156 13.45 -5.10 16.83
C ASN A 156 13.37 -6.62 16.68
N GLU A 157 12.39 -7.12 15.91
CA GLU A 157 12.11 -8.56 15.81
C GLU A 157 12.46 -9.17 14.44
N VAL A 158 12.59 -8.32 13.40
CA VAL A 158 12.80 -8.81 12.02
C VAL A 158 14.17 -8.41 11.49
N PHE A 159 14.61 -7.18 11.71
CA PHE A 159 15.87 -6.66 11.17
C PHE A 159 17.00 -6.81 12.19
N LEU A 160 17.38 -8.05 12.48
CA LEU A 160 18.37 -8.38 13.50
C LEU A 160 19.83 -8.26 13.02
N ASN A 161 20.04 -8.06 11.72
CA ASN A 161 21.37 -7.90 11.15
C ASN A 161 21.89 -6.47 11.38
N GLU A 162 22.95 -6.30 12.16
CA GLU A 162 23.57 -5.03 12.48
C GLU A 162 24.13 -4.27 11.25
N ASN A 163 24.44 -4.98 10.17
CA ASN A 163 24.92 -4.37 8.92
C ASN A 163 23.78 -3.88 8.03
N LEU A 164 22.52 -4.24 8.32
CA LEU A 164 21.38 -3.80 7.53
C LEU A 164 21.04 -2.35 7.89
N LYS A 165 21.17 -1.46 6.91
CA LYS A 165 20.73 -0.07 7.08
C LYS A 165 19.20 -0.01 7.04
N VAL A 166 18.57 0.38 8.14
CA VAL A 166 17.12 0.58 8.23
C VAL A 166 16.83 2.07 8.29
N THR A 167 16.08 2.56 7.32
CA THR A 167 15.67 3.95 7.21
C THR A 167 14.15 4.06 7.14
N ARG A 168 13.63 5.26 7.34
CA ARG A 168 12.20 5.56 7.21
C ARG A 168 12.03 6.78 6.30
N ILE A 169 10.94 6.81 5.52
CA ILE A 169 10.61 8.02 4.75
C ILE A 169 10.42 9.20 5.70
N GLY A 170 10.89 10.38 5.27
CA GLY A 170 10.74 11.61 6.04
C GLY A 170 9.29 12.08 6.06
N PHE A 171 8.85 12.58 7.20
CA PHE A 171 7.55 13.24 7.37
C PHE A 171 7.76 14.72 7.61
N GLY A 172 6.87 15.56 7.08
CA GLY A 172 6.96 16.99 7.25
C GLY A 172 5.98 17.75 6.37
N LEU A 173 6.20 19.05 6.23
CA LEU A 173 5.36 19.89 5.40
C LEU A 173 5.44 19.49 3.93
N PRO A 174 4.30 19.33 3.23
CA PRO A 174 4.32 19.05 1.80
C PRO A 174 4.86 20.26 1.02
N SER A 175 5.44 20.01 -0.16
CA SER A 175 5.91 21.05 -1.05
C SER A 175 4.78 22.01 -1.42
N GLY A 176 4.99 23.31 -1.20
CA GLY A 176 3.96 24.35 -1.38
C GLY A 176 3.00 24.48 -0.19
N GLY A 177 3.10 23.65 0.84
CA GLY A 177 2.33 23.77 2.07
C GLY A 177 2.88 24.85 3.00
N GLY A 178 2.01 25.63 3.64
CA GLY A 178 2.38 26.63 4.64
C GLY A 178 2.21 26.10 6.07
N VAL A 179 2.98 26.68 6.99
CA VAL A 179 2.92 26.36 8.44
C VAL A 179 1.50 26.58 9.01
N THR A 180 0.76 27.55 8.48
CA THR A 180 -0.57 27.95 8.98
C THR A 180 -1.63 26.86 8.93
N TYR A 181 -1.51 25.91 7.98
CA TYR A 181 -2.51 24.86 7.74
C TYR A 181 -2.07 23.47 8.19
N ALA A 182 -0.87 23.36 8.77
CA ALA A 182 -0.36 22.11 9.25
C ALA A 182 -0.88 21.79 10.65
N ASP A 183 -1.20 20.53 10.89
CA ASP A 183 -1.53 20.02 12.22
C ASP A 183 -0.26 19.93 13.11
N GLN A 184 -0.50 19.73 14.42
CA GLN A 184 0.58 19.68 15.41
C GLN A 184 1.62 18.60 15.09
N ASN A 185 1.19 17.38 14.73
CA ASN A 185 2.10 16.27 14.44
C ASN A 185 2.97 16.54 13.22
N THR A 186 2.39 17.12 12.17
CA THR A 186 3.10 17.55 10.97
C THR A 186 4.18 18.60 11.29
N LEU A 187 3.87 19.56 12.15
CA LEU A 187 4.82 20.58 12.58
C LEU A 187 5.95 20.01 13.45
N GLU A 188 5.62 19.12 14.38
CA GLU A 188 6.62 18.44 15.21
C GLU A 188 7.60 17.64 14.36
N ASN A 189 7.10 16.83 13.42
CA ASN A 189 7.93 16.07 12.50
C ASN A 189 8.80 16.96 11.61
N ALA A 190 8.24 18.06 11.08
CA ALA A 190 8.99 19.01 10.27
C ALA A 190 10.13 19.67 11.07
N LEU A 191 9.90 20.00 12.34
CA LEU A 191 10.93 20.55 13.22
C LEU A 191 12.00 19.53 13.58
N GLN A 192 11.63 18.27 13.82
CA GLN A 192 12.58 17.20 14.13
C GLN A 192 13.46 16.87 12.93
N SER A 193 12.88 16.87 11.72
CA SER A 193 13.58 16.56 10.46
C SER A 193 14.18 17.78 9.76
N ARG A 194 14.26 18.94 10.44
CA ARG A 194 14.83 20.17 9.88
C ARG A 194 16.28 19.99 9.42
N LYS A 195 16.60 20.57 8.27
CA LYS A 195 17.95 20.52 7.68
C LYS A 195 18.70 21.84 7.95
N ILE A 196 20.01 21.72 8.10
CA ILE A 196 20.90 22.88 8.10
C ILE A 196 20.94 23.41 6.66
N LEU A 197 20.79 24.70 6.49
CA LEU A 197 21.01 25.35 5.20
C LEU A 197 22.51 25.59 5.08
N ASP A 198 23.17 24.78 4.23
CA ASP A 198 24.56 25.07 3.85
C ASP A 198 24.56 26.31 2.95
N THR A 199 25.39 27.29 3.28
CA THR A 199 25.58 28.53 2.51
C THR A 199 26.49 28.29 1.31
#